data_371d18ec05b1cad393131749f40627b7
#
_entry.id   371d18ec05b1cad393131749f40627b7
#
_cell.length_a   1.000
_cell.length_b   1.000
_cell.length_c   1.000
_cell.angle_alpha   90.00
_cell.angle_beta   90.00
_cell.angle_gamma   90.00
#
_symmetry.space_group_name_H-M   'P 1'
#
loop_
_entity.id
_entity.type
_entity.pdbx_description
1 polymer ?
#
loop_
_entity_poly.entity_id
_entity_poly.type
_entity_poly.pdbx_seq_one_letter_code
_entity_poly.pdbx_strand_id
1 'polypeptide(L)'
;MENNAQMNDQYDDEIDLRELFMVLWAGKIKIIVITAVFAVASVVYALSVPNQYKATALLAPAQSSGGGLSGALGQLGGLASLAGVSIGGGESSEAQIAQEIMKSWNFIEGFIADNDLAVELFAAEGWSKGSNELQINSDVYDTQNKQWLIEDEAGVAGPPSSWNLFKAFSERLAVSEDKKSGLVSVSIEYYSPQIAKQWLDMYVSAVNAHMQKRKVAEVTNNINYLQAQIEKTSIAEM
;
A
#
# COMPACT_ATOMS: atom_id res chain seq x y z
N MET A 1 -60.68 57.35 14.46
CA MET A 1 -59.31 57.30 13.98
C MET A 1 -58.55 56.32 14.90
N GLU A 2 -58.63 55.01 14.54
CA GLU A 2 -58.02 53.93 15.27
C GLU A 2 -56.59 53.76 14.78
N ASN A 3 -55.70 53.87 15.70
CA ASN A 3 -54.24 53.64 15.39
C ASN A 3 -53.89 52.24 15.85
N ASN A 4 -53.89 51.28 14.91
CA ASN A 4 -53.43 49.92 15.10
C ASN A 4 -51.94 49.96 15.26
N ALA A 5 -51.45 49.87 16.48
CA ALA A 5 -50.07 49.51 16.78
C ALA A 5 -49.92 48.03 16.55
N GLN A 6 -49.30 47.62 15.42
CA GLN A 6 -48.79 46.29 15.19
C GLN A 6 -47.59 46.05 16.13
N MET A 7 -47.82 45.23 17.16
CA MET A 7 -46.73 44.63 17.92
C MET A 7 -45.98 43.70 16.96
N ASN A 8 -44.77 44.11 16.62
CA ASN A 8 -43.79 43.29 15.94
C ASN A 8 -43.18 42.37 17.00
N ASP A 9 -43.72 41.17 17.15
CA ASP A 9 -43.06 40.07 17.91
C ASP A 9 -41.82 39.68 17.15
N GLN A 10 -40.75 40.39 17.40
CA GLN A 10 -39.40 40.00 17.04
C GLN A 10 -39.05 38.90 18.03
N TYR A 11 -39.17 37.64 17.58
CA TYR A 11 -38.57 36.50 18.27
C TYR A 11 -37.06 36.73 18.30
N ASP A 12 -36.58 37.27 19.42
CA ASP A 12 -35.17 37.25 19.75
C ASP A 12 -34.80 35.78 19.96
N ASP A 13 -34.18 35.21 18.93
CA ASP A 13 -33.63 33.85 18.92
C ASP A 13 -32.28 33.86 19.68
N GLU A 14 -32.27 34.55 20.82
CA GLU A 14 -31.12 34.53 21.73
C GLU A 14 -31.12 33.22 22.51
N ILE A 15 -30.17 32.34 22.18
CA ILE A 15 -29.96 31.10 22.92
C ILE A 15 -29.54 31.46 24.34
N ASP A 16 -30.46 31.35 25.30
CA ASP A 16 -30.15 31.57 26.72
C ASP A 16 -29.24 30.43 27.21
N LEU A 17 -27.95 30.76 27.33
CA LEU A 17 -26.92 29.83 27.82
C LEU A 17 -27.26 29.24 29.21
N ARG A 18 -28.03 29.96 30.00
CA ARG A 18 -28.48 29.50 31.30
C ARG A 18 -29.55 28.41 31.18
N GLU A 19 -30.46 28.58 30.25
CA GLU A 19 -31.52 27.59 29.96
C GLU A 19 -30.86 26.31 29.38
N LEU A 20 -29.95 26.46 28.43
CA LEU A 20 -29.17 25.33 27.88
C LEU A 20 -28.43 24.56 28.97
N PHE A 21 -27.80 25.27 29.91
CA PHE A 21 -27.11 24.65 31.04
C PHE A 21 -28.06 23.90 31.97
N MET A 22 -29.23 24.45 32.25
CA MET A 22 -30.21 23.78 33.11
C MET A 22 -30.78 22.51 32.46
N VAL A 23 -31.03 22.52 31.14
CA VAL A 23 -31.49 21.34 30.37
C VAL A 23 -30.42 20.25 30.37
N LEU A 24 -29.15 20.61 30.13
CA LEU A 24 -28.04 19.69 30.21
C LEU A 24 -27.88 19.09 31.63
N TRP A 25 -28.00 19.91 32.65
CA TRP A 25 -27.93 19.49 34.05
C TRP A 25 -29.07 18.56 34.45
N ALA A 26 -30.29 18.83 33.98
CA ALA A 26 -31.43 17.94 34.19
C ALA A 26 -31.26 16.57 33.48
N GLY A 27 -30.58 16.56 32.31
CA GLY A 27 -30.27 15.35 31.54
C GLY A 27 -28.98 14.64 31.92
N LYS A 28 -28.22 15.13 32.91
CA LYS A 28 -26.86 14.65 33.21
C LYS A 28 -26.75 13.15 33.41
N ILE A 29 -27.72 12.50 34.06
CA ILE A 29 -27.68 11.05 34.30
C ILE A 29 -27.81 10.29 33.00
N LYS A 30 -28.68 10.71 32.07
CA LYS A 30 -28.83 10.09 30.75
C LYS A 30 -27.54 10.22 29.95
N ILE A 31 -26.92 11.40 29.97
CA ILE A 31 -25.66 11.67 29.27
C ILE A 31 -24.56 10.80 29.83
N ILE A 32 -24.42 10.73 31.19
CA ILE A 32 -23.39 9.90 31.83
C ILE A 32 -23.58 8.43 31.49
N VAL A 33 -24.80 7.90 31.55
CA VAL A 33 -25.08 6.48 31.25
C VAL A 33 -24.75 6.15 29.80
N ILE A 34 -25.21 6.97 28.86
CA ILE A 34 -24.93 6.76 27.44
C ILE A 34 -23.42 6.81 27.19
N THR A 35 -22.74 7.83 27.71
CA THR A 35 -21.28 7.96 27.57
C THR A 35 -20.54 6.77 28.16
N ALA A 36 -20.95 6.29 29.35
CA ALA A 36 -20.34 5.12 30.00
C ALA A 36 -20.55 3.85 29.16
N VAL A 37 -21.73 3.62 28.58
CA VAL A 37 -21.99 2.48 27.71
C VAL A 37 -21.09 2.51 26.48
N PHE A 38 -20.99 3.67 25.81
CA PHE A 38 -20.11 3.80 24.63
C PHE A 38 -18.63 3.69 25.01
N ALA A 39 -18.22 4.20 26.16
CA ALA A 39 -16.83 4.06 26.63
C ALA A 39 -16.47 2.58 26.86
N VAL A 40 -17.34 1.83 27.55
CA VAL A 40 -17.13 0.39 27.76
C VAL A 40 -17.11 -0.37 26.44
N ALA A 41 -18.08 -0.11 25.55
CA ALA A 41 -18.14 -0.73 24.24
C ALA A 41 -16.89 -0.44 23.39
N SER A 42 -16.40 0.80 23.44
CA SER A 42 -15.15 1.22 22.76
C SER A 42 -13.92 0.46 23.27
N VAL A 43 -13.81 0.29 24.59
CA VAL A 43 -12.69 -0.47 25.20
C VAL A 43 -12.75 -1.93 24.80
N VAL A 44 -13.93 -2.56 24.88
CA VAL A 44 -14.12 -3.96 24.44
C VAL A 44 -13.76 -4.13 22.97
N TYR A 45 -14.23 -3.23 22.10
CA TYR A 45 -13.88 -3.24 20.69
C TYR A 45 -12.37 -3.08 20.48
N ALA A 46 -11.73 -2.12 21.12
CA ALA A 46 -10.29 -1.89 20.99
C ALA A 46 -9.43 -3.08 21.43
N LEU A 47 -9.86 -3.82 22.46
CA LEU A 47 -9.19 -5.02 22.92
C LEU A 47 -9.44 -6.26 22.04
N SER A 48 -10.51 -6.26 21.25
CA SER A 48 -10.83 -7.36 20.32
C SER A 48 -10.09 -7.27 18.97
N VAL A 49 -9.55 -6.08 18.61
CA VAL A 49 -8.79 -5.90 17.36
C VAL A 49 -7.41 -6.52 17.51
N PRO A 50 -6.98 -7.43 16.62
CA PRO A 50 -5.65 -8.03 16.68
C PRO A 50 -4.57 -6.98 16.42
N ASN A 51 -3.46 -7.10 17.16
CA ASN A 51 -2.30 -6.22 16.95
C ASN A 51 -1.67 -6.48 15.58
N GLN A 52 -1.23 -5.39 14.94
CA GLN A 52 -0.47 -5.45 13.69
C GLN A 52 0.89 -4.78 13.87
N TYR A 53 1.88 -5.31 13.17
CA TYR A 53 3.26 -4.84 13.20
C TYR A 53 3.69 -4.47 11.80
N LYS A 54 4.34 -3.32 11.70
CA LYS A 54 4.82 -2.76 10.45
C LYS A 54 6.32 -2.94 10.32
N ALA A 55 6.76 -3.66 9.28
CA ALA A 55 8.14 -3.65 8.82
C ALA A 55 8.30 -2.62 7.70
N THR A 56 9.43 -1.90 7.66
CA THR A 56 9.68 -0.86 6.64
C THR A 56 11.11 -0.98 6.12
N ALA A 57 11.27 -0.93 4.80
CA ALA A 57 12.54 -0.81 4.11
C ALA A 57 12.59 0.48 3.28
N LEU A 58 13.76 1.11 3.24
CA LEU A 58 14.04 2.26 2.37
C LEU A 58 14.91 1.81 1.21
N LEU A 59 14.43 2.03 0.00
CA LEU A 59 15.11 1.67 -1.23
C LEU A 59 15.62 2.94 -1.91
N ALA A 60 16.90 2.96 -2.27
CA ALA A 60 17.45 3.98 -3.13
C ALA A 60 17.41 3.50 -4.58
N PRO A 61 17.01 4.33 -5.55
CA PRO A 61 17.16 3.99 -6.96
C PRO A 61 18.62 3.70 -7.26
N ALA A 62 18.89 2.62 -8.02
CA ALA A 62 20.23 2.34 -8.46
C ALA A 62 20.67 3.44 -9.42
N GLN A 63 21.68 4.21 -9.04
CA GLN A 63 22.28 5.18 -9.94
C GLN A 63 22.93 4.41 -11.08
N SER A 64 22.47 4.63 -12.30
CA SER A 64 23.17 4.13 -13.48
C SER A 64 24.50 4.90 -13.56
N SER A 65 25.56 4.30 -13.06
CA SER A 65 26.95 4.78 -13.24
C SER A 65 27.35 4.61 -14.72
N GLY A 66 26.67 5.31 -15.61
CA GLY A 66 27.07 5.51 -16.99
C GLY A 66 28.33 6.35 -17.00
N GLY A 67 29.49 5.69 -17.08
CA GLY A 67 30.77 6.35 -17.05
C GLY A 67 30.91 7.43 -18.12
N GLY A 68 31.41 8.58 -17.74
CA GLY A 68 32.04 9.58 -18.58
C GLY A 68 31.17 10.50 -19.42
N LEU A 69 30.12 10.03 -20.06
CA LEU A 69 29.29 10.85 -20.95
C LEU A 69 28.08 11.47 -20.24
N SER A 70 27.56 10.79 -19.24
CA SER A 70 26.45 11.31 -18.42
C SER A 70 26.87 12.46 -17.50
N GLY A 71 28.11 12.55 -17.09
CA GLY A 71 28.64 13.70 -16.35
C GLY A 71 28.67 14.99 -17.20
N ALA A 72 29.03 14.87 -18.48
CA ALA A 72 29.01 15.98 -19.42
C ALA A 72 27.60 16.37 -19.85
N LEU A 73 26.69 15.38 -20.01
CA LEU A 73 25.27 15.63 -20.31
C LEU A 73 24.51 16.18 -19.09
N GLY A 74 24.89 15.82 -17.87
CA GLY A 74 24.31 16.39 -16.63
C GLY A 74 24.57 17.90 -16.51
N GLN A 75 25.73 18.34 -16.96
CA GLN A 75 26.08 19.78 -16.98
C GLN A 75 25.35 20.57 -18.08
N LEU A 76 25.02 19.90 -19.20
CA LEU A 76 24.15 20.45 -20.26
C LEU A 76 22.66 20.36 -19.92
N GLY A 77 22.26 19.39 -19.10
CA GLY A 77 20.89 19.22 -18.62
C GLY A 77 20.39 20.41 -17.78
N GLY A 78 21.31 21.07 -17.06
CA GLY A 78 21.01 22.31 -16.34
C GLY A 78 20.63 23.48 -17.27
N LEU A 79 21.20 23.54 -18.47
CA LEU A 79 20.84 24.53 -19.48
C LEU A 79 19.58 24.17 -20.26
N ALA A 80 19.33 22.88 -20.48
CA ALA A 80 18.12 22.38 -21.13
C ALA A 80 16.87 22.55 -20.28
N SER A 81 16.99 22.50 -18.94
CA SER A 81 15.87 22.76 -18.01
C SER A 81 15.42 24.23 -18.06
N LEU A 82 16.33 25.17 -18.35
CA LEU A 82 16.01 26.58 -18.57
C LEU A 82 15.29 26.83 -19.91
N ALA A 83 15.43 25.89 -20.87
CA ALA A 83 14.73 25.90 -22.14
C ALA A 83 13.40 25.11 -22.09
N GLY A 84 12.98 24.62 -20.92
CA GLY A 84 11.74 23.85 -20.74
C GLY A 84 11.80 22.41 -21.28
N VAL A 85 13.01 21.93 -21.63
CA VAL A 85 13.21 20.54 -22.10
C VAL A 85 13.79 19.73 -20.95
N SER A 86 12.95 18.88 -20.36
CA SER A 86 13.29 17.94 -19.29
C SER A 86 14.08 16.76 -19.85
N ILE A 87 15.42 16.87 -19.94
CA ILE A 87 16.30 15.77 -20.41
C ILE A 87 16.66 14.81 -19.23
N GLY A 88 16.18 15.09 -18.01
CA GLY A 88 16.52 14.37 -16.78
C GLY A 88 15.58 13.23 -16.38
N GLY A 89 14.78 12.65 -17.29
CA GLY A 89 13.72 11.70 -16.96
C GLY A 89 14.14 10.25 -16.68
N GLY A 90 15.42 9.88 -16.76
CA GLY A 90 15.84 8.48 -16.70
C GLY A 90 15.75 7.85 -15.30
N GLU A 91 16.22 8.52 -14.28
CA GLU A 91 16.29 7.94 -12.92
C GLU A 91 14.95 7.97 -12.19
N SER A 92 14.19 9.05 -12.31
CA SER A 92 12.83 9.14 -11.75
C SER A 92 11.86 8.17 -12.45
N SER A 93 12.06 7.87 -13.74
CA SER A 93 11.22 6.92 -14.45
C SER A 93 11.46 5.46 -14.03
N GLU A 94 12.71 5.06 -13.74
CA GLU A 94 13.00 3.69 -13.25
C GLU A 94 12.42 3.45 -11.85
N ALA A 95 12.51 4.43 -10.94
CA ALA A 95 11.88 4.34 -9.63
C ALA A 95 10.35 4.26 -9.71
N GLN A 96 9.74 5.06 -10.57
CA GLN A 96 8.29 5.01 -10.81
C GLN A 96 7.85 3.66 -11.40
N ILE A 97 8.60 3.15 -12.39
CA ILE A 97 8.32 1.84 -12.97
C ILE A 97 8.42 0.73 -11.90
N ALA A 98 9.45 0.78 -11.04
CA ALA A 98 9.59 -0.17 -9.95
C ALA A 98 8.39 -0.10 -8.98
N GLN A 99 7.93 1.11 -8.63
CA GLN A 99 6.74 1.29 -7.78
C GLN A 99 5.47 0.73 -8.42
N GLU A 100 5.26 0.95 -9.72
CA GLU A 100 4.11 0.41 -10.43
C GLU A 100 4.17 -1.13 -10.53
N ILE A 101 5.37 -1.71 -10.75
CA ILE A 101 5.56 -3.16 -10.72
C ILE A 101 5.24 -3.71 -9.34
N MET A 102 5.74 -3.09 -8.26
CA MET A 102 5.45 -3.48 -6.89
C MET A 102 3.95 -3.50 -6.57
N LYS A 103 3.15 -2.65 -7.16
CA LYS A 103 1.70 -2.57 -6.93
C LYS A 103 0.89 -3.41 -7.93
N SER A 104 1.54 -3.94 -8.97
CA SER A 104 0.85 -4.65 -10.03
C SER A 104 0.34 -6.02 -9.57
N TRP A 105 -0.85 -6.39 -10.05
CA TRP A 105 -1.43 -7.71 -9.78
C TRP A 105 -0.49 -8.85 -10.17
N ASN A 106 0.04 -8.83 -11.39
CA ASN A 106 0.88 -9.90 -11.90
C ASN A 106 2.13 -10.14 -11.04
N PHE A 107 2.75 -9.08 -10.51
CA PHE A 107 3.92 -9.21 -9.64
C PHE A 107 3.55 -9.76 -8.26
N ILE A 108 2.48 -9.22 -7.65
CA ILE A 108 2.01 -9.66 -6.32
C ILE A 108 1.51 -11.11 -6.38
N GLU A 109 0.75 -11.49 -7.40
CA GLU A 109 0.29 -12.86 -7.60
C GLU A 109 1.47 -13.84 -7.70
N GLY A 110 2.46 -13.54 -8.55
CA GLY A 110 3.68 -14.33 -8.67
C GLY A 110 4.42 -14.43 -7.34
N PHE A 111 4.58 -13.33 -6.62
CA PHE A 111 5.23 -13.32 -5.30
C PHE A 111 4.51 -14.20 -4.28
N ILE A 112 3.18 -14.16 -4.21
CA ILE A 112 2.38 -14.99 -3.31
C ILE A 112 2.53 -16.47 -3.67
N ALA A 113 2.47 -16.81 -4.97
CA ALA A 113 2.56 -18.18 -5.47
C ALA A 113 3.97 -18.76 -5.26
N ASP A 114 5.02 -18.01 -5.60
CA ASP A 114 6.42 -18.47 -5.49
C ASP A 114 6.86 -18.72 -4.05
N ASN A 115 6.17 -18.12 -3.07
CA ASN A 115 6.51 -18.24 -1.64
C ASN A 115 5.43 -18.94 -0.81
N ASP A 116 4.40 -19.55 -1.42
CA ASP A 116 3.31 -20.29 -0.76
C ASP A 116 2.59 -19.48 0.34
N LEU A 117 2.43 -18.16 0.15
CA LEU A 117 1.90 -17.27 1.19
C LEU A 117 0.37 -17.28 1.34
N ALA A 118 -0.35 -18.03 0.52
CA ALA A 118 -1.81 -17.95 0.45
C ALA A 118 -2.49 -18.22 1.79
N VAL A 119 -2.05 -19.26 2.53
CA VAL A 119 -2.66 -19.65 3.81
C VAL A 119 -2.38 -18.59 4.87
N GLU A 120 -1.12 -18.19 5.03
CA GLU A 120 -0.74 -17.16 6.00
C GLU A 120 -1.43 -15.83 5.70
N LEU A 121 -1.53 -15.47 4.42
CA LEU A 121 -2.11 -14.21 3.98
C LEU A 121 -3.62 -14.14 4.20
N PHE A 122 -4.34 -15.22 3.90
CA PHE A 122 -5.80 -15.19 3.80
C PHE A 122 -6.51 -15.85 4.98
N ALA A 123 -5.93 -16.91 5.57
CA ALA A 123 -6.55 -17.65 6.65
C ALA A 123 -6.06 -17.21 8.05
N ALA A 124 -5.00 -16.42 8.18
CA ALA A 124 -4.56 -15.93 9.48
C ALA A 124 -5.45 -14.77 9.96
N GLU A 125 -5.87 -14.83 11.22
CA GLU A 125 -6.66 -13.80 11.91
C GLU A 125 -5.94 -13.15 13.10
N GLY A 126 -4.78 -13.70 13.49
CA GLY A 126 -4.00 -13.18 14.59
C GLY A 126 -2.66 -13.88 14.78
N TRP A 127 -1.96 -13.48 15.83
CA TRP A 127 -0.68 -14.05 16.22
C TRP A 127 -0.55 -14.13 17.75
N SER A 128 -0.11 -15.29 18.23
CA SER A 128 0.15 -15.52 19.64
C SER A 128 1.61 -15.20 19.97
N LYS A 129 1.84 -14.15 20.76
CA LYS A 129 3.18 -13.77 21.20
C LYS A 129 3.84 -14.84 22.08
N GLY A 130 3.06 -15.61 22.85
CA GLY A 130 3.58 -16.62 23.77
C GLY A 130 4.12 -17.87 23.07
N SER A 131 3.41 -18.38 22.06
CA SER A 131 3.80 -19.53 21.25
C SER A 131 4.57 -19.15 19.98
N ASN A 132 4.55 -17.87 19.60
CA ASN A 132 5.07 -17.34 18.33
C ASN A 132 4.43 -18.00 17.09
N GLU A 133 3.14 -18.36 17.21
CA GLU A 133 2.39 -19.03 16.16
C GLU A 133 1.28 -18.13 15.62
N LEU A 134 0.99 -18.25 14.31
CA LEU A 134 -0.18 -17.64 13.71
C LEU A 134 -1.45 -18.36 14.17
N GLN A 135 -2.48 -17.58 14.40
CA GLN A 135 -3.83 -18.08 14.65
C GLN A 135 -4.54 -18.20 13.30
N ILE A 136 -4.69 -19.42 12.83
CA ILE A 136 -5.36 -19.72 11.56
C ILE A 136 -6.83 -19.94 11.83
N ASN A 137 -7.69 -19.29 11.06
CA ASN A 137 -9.13 -19.47 11.10
C ASN A 137 -9.50 -20.86 10.60
N SER A 138 -10.00 -21.72 11.49
CA SER A 138 -10.38 -23.09 11.17
C SER A 138 -11.61 -23.20 10.27
N ASP A 139 -12.39 -22.11 10.11
CA ASP A 139 -13.53 -22.07 9.18
C ASP A 139 -13.09 -21.76 7.75
N VAL A 140 -11.85 -21.25 7.59
CA VAL A 140 -11.26 -20.89 6.30
C VAL A 140 -10.30 -21.96 5.80
N TYR A 141 -9.48 -22.51 6.71
CA TYR A 141 -8.44 -23.48 6.34
C TYR A 141 -8.23 -24.54 7.42
N ASP A 142 -8.37 -25.81 7.02
CA ASP A 142 -8.04 -26.97 7.85
C ASP A 142 -6.54 -27.21 7.84
N THR A 143 -5.87 -26.88 8.95
CA THR A 143 -4.41 -27.05 9.10
C THR A 143 -3.97 -28.51 9.19
N GLN A 144 -4.85 -29.41 9.62
CA GLN A 144 -4.55 -30.85 9.76
C GLN A 144 -4.55 -31.56 8.41
N ASN A 145 -5.61 -31.29 7.61
CA ASN A 145 -5.79 -31.91 6.29
C ASN A 145 -5.20 -31.05 5.17
N LYS A 146 -4.72 -29.83 5.47
CA LYS A 146 -4.21 -28.84 4.51
C LYS A 146 -5.21 -28.53 3.40
N GLN A 147 -6.46 -28.29 3.77
CA GLN A 147 -7.56 -28.07 2.85
C GLN A 147 -8.23 -26.73 3.10
N TRP A 148 -8.56 -26.04 2.01
CA TRP A 148 -9.41 -24.84 2.05
C TRP A 148 -10.86 -25.24 2.25
N LEU A 149 -11.55 -24.52 3.15
CA LEU A 149 -12.95 -24.75 3.50
C LEU A 149 -13.87 -23.65 2.95
N ILE A 150 -13.30 -22.60 2.33
CA ILE A 150 -14.08 -21.56 1.68
C ILE A 150 -14.63 -22.07 0.36
N GLU A 151 -15.91 -21.78 0.12
CA GLU A 151 -16.58 -22.13 -1.13
C GLU A 151 -16.55 -20.95 -2.11
N ASP A 152 -16.39 -21.25 -3.40
CA ASP A 152 -16.56 -20.30 -4.48
C ASP A 152 -18.05 -20.04 -4.79
N GLU A 153 -18.33 -19.20 -5.79
CA GLU A 153 -19.71 -18.91 -6.23
C GLU A 153 -20.47 -20.16 -6.74
N ALA A 154 -19.76 -21.22 -7.09
CA ALA A 154 -20.33 -22.50 -7.51
C ALA A 154 -20.51 -23.49 -6.34
N GLY A 155 -20.15 -23.12 -5.11
CA GLY A 155 -20.22 -23.98 -3.92
C GLY A 155 -19.11 -25.02 -3.87
N VAL A 156 -17.99 -24.80 -4.53
CA VAL A 156 -16.84 -25.70 -4.52
C VAL A 156 -15.79 -25.15 -3.56
N ALA A 157 -15.42 -25.97 -2.56
CA ALA A 157 -14.36 -25.61 -1.63
C ALA A 157 -12.99 -25.57 -2.32
N GLY A 158 -12.24 -24.48 -2.12
CA GLY A 158 -10.96 -24.31 -2.77
C GLY A 158 -10.17 -23.09 -2.26
N PRO A 159 -8.96 -22.87 -2.77
CA PRO A 159 -8.15 -21.72 -2.42
C PRO A 159 -8.82 -20.40 -2.86
N PRO A 160 -8.54 -19.29 -2.15
CA PRO A 160 -9.03 -17.99 -2.58
C PRO A 160 -8.55 -17.67 -4.00
N SER A 161 -9.39 -16.95 -4.74
CA SER A 161 -9.02 -16.52 -6.09
C SER A 161 -7.77 -15.65 -6.06
N SER A 162 -7.01 -15.64 -7.16
CA SER A 162 -5.85 -14.76 -7.34
C SER A 162 -6.17 -13.29 -7.05
N TRP A 163 -7.36 -12.83 -7.43
CA TRP A 163 -7.82 -11.48 -7.11
C TRP A 163 -7.99 -11.23 -5.61
N ASN A 164 -8.56 -12.19 -4.88
CA ASN A 164 -8.73 -12.08 -3.43
C ASN A 164 -7.39 -12.08 -2.70
N LEU A 165 -6.44 -12.90 -3.14
CA LEU A 165 -5.07 -12.92 -2.62
C LEU A 165 -4.34 -11.61 -2.91
N PHE A 166 -4.44 -11.10 -4.15
CA PHE A 166 -3.89 -9.80 -4.53
C PHE A 166 -4.43 -8.67 -3.65
N LYS A 167 -5.75 -8.62 -3.45
CA LYS A 167 -6.40 -7.61 -2.61
C LYS A 167 -5.92 -7.69 -1.17
N ALA A 168 -5.92 -8.90 -0.58
CA ALA A 168 -5.47 -9.12 0.79
C ALA A 168 -4.00 -8.71 1.01
N PHE A 169 -3.11 -8.94 0.03
CA PHE A 169 -1.73 -8.51 0.10
C PHE A 169 -1.58 -6.99 -0.10
N SER A 170 -2.31 -6.42 -1.05
CA SER A 170 -2.27 -4.99 -1.35
C SER A 170 -2.74 -4.13 -0.18
N GLU A 171 -3.68 -4.61 0.63
CA GLU A 171 -4.13 -3.94 1.85
C GLU A 171 -3.05 -3.90 2.95
N ARG A 172 -2.09 -4.83 2.90
CA ARG A 172 -0.96 -4.93 3.84
C ARG A 172 0.31 -4.25 3.33
N LEU A 173 0.39 -3.98 2.03
CA LEU A 173 1.55 -3.39 1.38
C LEU A 173 1.37 -1.87 1.24
N ALA A 174 2.34 -1.08 1.69
CA ALA A 174 2.39 0.33 1.38
C ALA A 174 3.72 0.67 0.68
N VAL A 175 3.62 1.29 -0.48
CA VAL A 175 4.76 1.77 -1.28
C VAL A 175 4.58 3.25 -1.52
N SER A 176 5.56 4.04 -1.07
CA SER A 176 5.53 5.50 -1.19
C SER A 176 6.93 6.04 -1.50
N GLU A 177 6.99 7.14 -2.24
CA GLU A 177 8.21 7.86 -2.56
C GLU A 177 8.29 9.18 -1.81
N ASP A 178 9.43 9.44 -1.19
CA ASP A 178 9.76 10.78 -0.70
C ASP A 178 10.30 11.62 -1.86
N LYS A 179 9.46 12.52 -2.34
CA LYS A 179 9.78 13.41 -3.48
C LYS A 179 11.01 14.30 -3.26
N LYS A 180 11.46 14.51 -2.00
CA LYS A 180 12.63 15.33 -1.69
C LYS A 180 13.93 14.53 -1.79
N SER A 181 13.93 13.30 -1.29
CA SER A 181 15.10 12.43 -1.28
C SER A 181 15.15 11.45 -2.46
N GLY A 182 14.02 11.23 -3.16
CA GLY A 182 13.88 10.20 -4.19
C GLY A 182 13.91 8.77 -3.64
N LEU A 183 13.87 8.60 -2.32
CA LEU A 183 13.86 7.28 -1.69
C LEU A 183 12.46 6.67 -1.73
N VAL A 184 12.39 5.39 -2.04
CA VAL A 184 11.13 4.62 -2.03
C VAL A 184 11.04 3.86 -0.71
N SER A 185 9.99 4.15 0.06
CA SER A 185 9.66 3.42 1.29
C SER A 185 8.68 2.31 0.95
N VAL A 186 9.05 1.08 1.28
CA VAL A 186 8.21 -0.10 1.16
C VAL A 186 7.93 -0.62 2.55
N SER A 187 6.68 -0.88 2.89
CA SER A 187 6.33 -1.43 4.19
C SER A 187 5.24 -2.48 4.06
N ILE A 188 5.32 -3.49 4.95
CA ILE A 188 4.34 -4.56 5.08
C ILE A 188 3.84 -4.57 6.52
N GLU A 189 2.52 -4.57 6.68
CA GLU A 189 1.83 -4.68 7.97
C GLU A 189 1.27 -6.10 8.12
N TYR A 190 1.59 -6.76 9.24
CA TYR A 190 1.12 -8.11 9.49
C TYR A 190 0.97 -8.39 11.00
N TYR A 191 0.29 -9.47 11.36
CA TYR A 191 0.04 -9.85 12.74
C TYR A 191 1.30 -10.19 13.53
N SER A 192 2.32 -10.79 12.88
CA SER A 192 3.61 -11.14 13.48
C SER A 192 4.72 -10.22 12.98
N PRO A 193 5.54 -9.62 13.87
CA PRO A 193 6.66 -8.76 13.48
C PRO A 193 7.76 -9.53 12.73
N GLN A 194 7.94 -10.82 13.03
CA GLN A 194 8.89 -11.68 12.35
C GLN A 194 8.46 -11.95 10.91
N ILE A 195 7.19 -12.30 10.71
CA ILE A 195 6.64 -12.56 9.39
C ILE A 195 6.56 -11.27 8.56
N ALA A 196 6.15 -10.15 9.16
CA ALA A 196 6.16 -8.86 8.47
C ALA A 196 7.55 -8.52 7.94
N LYS A 197 8.60 -8.73 8.75
CA LYS A 197 9.99 -8.53 8.32
C LYS A 197 10.40 -9.53 7.24
N GLN A 198 10.11 -10.81 7.42
CA GLN A 198 10.45 -11.86 6.45
C GLN A 198 9.80 -11.59 5.10
N TRP A 199 8.52 -11.27 5.07
CA TRP A 199 7.79 -10.96 3.83
C TRP A 199 8.38 -9.71 3.15
N LEU A 200 8.71 -8.68 3.94
CA LEU A 200 9.34 -7.49 3.40
C LEU A 200 10.70 -7.78 2.76
N ASP A 201 11.55 -8.55 3.45
CA ASP A 201 12.88 -8.93 2.93
C ASP A 201 12.75 -9.76 1.64
N MET A 202 11.84 -10.74 1.61
CA MET A 202 11.55 -11.54 0.40
C MET A 202 10.99 -10.67 -0.72
N TYR A 203 10.07 -9.75 -0.39
CA TYR A 203 9.44 -8.88 -1.37
C TYR A 203 10.45 -7.94 -2.04
N VAL A 204 11.29 -7.28 -1.25
CA VAL A 204 12.38 -6.43 -1.76
C VAL A 204 13.34 -7.23 -2.63
N SER A 205 13.68 -8.45 -2.23
CA SER A 205 14.53 -9.35 -3.02
C SER A 205 13.88 -9.72 -4.36
N ALA A 206 12.59 -10.04 -4.36
CA ALA A 206 11.83 -10.36 -5.57
C ALA A 206 11.75 -9.17 -6.53
N VAL A 207 11.52 -7.96 -5.99
CA VAL A 207 11.52 -6.71 -6.78
C VAL A 207 12.89 -6.49 -7.43
N ASN A 208 13.97 -6.61 -6.67
CA ASN A 208 15.33 -6.43 -7.19
C ASN A 208 15.64 -7.44 -8.31
N ALA A 209 15.28 -8.71 -8.11
CA ALA A 209 15.46 -9.76 -9.12
C ALA A 209 14.64 -9.48 -10.39
N HIS A 210 13.40 -9.01 -10.24
CA HIS A 210 12.53 -8.65 -11.36
C HIS A 210 13.10 -7.47 -12.15
N MET A 211 13.53 -6.40 -11.47
CA MET A 211 14.13 -5.23 -12.11
C MET A 211 15.43 -5.57 -12.83
N GLN A 212 16.28 -6.41 -12.22
CA GLN A 212 17.51 -6.90 -12.85
C GLN A 212 17.21 -7.70 -14.14
N LYS A 213 16.27 -8.64 -14.07
CA LYS A 213 15.84 -9.44 -15.24
C LYS A 213 15.32 -8.56 -16.37
N ARG A 214 14.50 -7.57 -16.03
CA ARG A 214 13.98 -6.59 -16.98
C ARG A 214 15.12 -5.80 -17.65
N LYS A 215 16.09 -5.31 -16.87
CA LYS A 215 17.23 -4.54 -17.41
C LYS A 215 18.11 -5.36 -18.33
N VAL A 216 18.38 -6.61 -17.96
CA VAL A 216 19.13 -7.55 -18.82
C VAL A 216 18.38 -7.79 -20.15
N ALA A 217 17.07 -8.00 -20.10
CA ALA A 217 16.26 -8.19 -21.30
C ALA A 217 16.27 -6.94 -22.21
N GLU A 218 16.13 -5.74 -21.64
CA GLU A 218 16.23 -4.47 -22.36
C GLU A 218 17.57 -4.31 -23.05
N VAL A 219 18.68 -4.52 -22.33
CA VAL A 219 20.04 -4.41 -22.89
C VAL A 219 20.27 -5.46 -24.00
N THR A 220 19.82 -6.70 -23.80
CA THR A 220 19.93 -7.76 -24.80
C THR A 220 19.15 -7.40 -26.09
N ASN A 221 17.93 -6.89 -25.94
CA ASN A 221 17.14 -6.45 -27.09
C ASN A 221 17.82 -5.29 -27.84
N ASN A 222 18.41 -4.33 -27.13
CA ASN A 222 19.15 -3.23 -27.72
C ASN A 222 20.39 -3.72 -28.48
N ILE A 223 21.14 -4.68 -27.93
CA ILE A 223 22.31 -5.29 -28.60
C ILE A 223 21.87 -5.99 -29.89
N ASN A 224 20.83 -6.81 -29.84
CA ASN A 224 20.31 -7.53 -31.02
C ASN A 224 19.84 -6.55 -32.12
N TYR A 225 19.17 -5.46 -31.70
CA TYR A 225 18.75 -4.42 -32.63
C TYR A 225 19.96 -3.75 -33.31
N LEU A 226 20.97 -3.35 -32.55
CA LEU A 226 22.17 -2.70 -33.08
C LEU A 226 22.95 -3.63 -34.00
N GLN A 227 23.09 -4.92 -33.66
CA GLN A 227 23.72 -5.93 -34.53
C GLN A 227 22.99 -6.05 -35.85
N ALA A 228 21.66 -6.15 -35.83
CA ALA A 228 20.87 -6.21 -37.05
C ALA A 228 20.99 -4.92 -37.92
N GLN A 229 21.21 -3.76 -37.30
CA GLN A 229 21.45 -2.51 -38.04
C GLN A 229 22.85 -2.49 -38.71
N ILE A 230 23.88 -2.97 -38.00
CA ILE A 230 25.25 -3.07 -38.53
C ILE A 230 25.26 -4.01 -39.76
N GLU A 231 24.62 -5.18 -39.66
CA GLU A 231 24.52 -6.11 -40.80
C GLU A 231 23.84 -5.46 -42.03
N LYS A 232 22.77 -4.72 -41.81
CA LYS A 232 22.08 -4.01 -42.94
C LYS A 232 22.95 -2.93 -43.55
N THR A 233 23.73 -2.21 -42.75
CA THR A 233 24.59 -1.12 -43.23
C THR A 233 25.79 -1.66 -44.00
N SER A 234 26.42 -2.76 -43.53
CA SER A 234 27.55 -3.38 -44.23
C SER A 234 27.17 -3.96 -45.59
N ILE A 235 25.92 -4.38 -45.78
CA ILE A 235 25.39 -4.84 -47.09
C ILE A 235 25.17 -3.68 -48.08
N ALA A 236 24.90 -2.48 -47.56
CA ALA A 236 24.62 -1.31 -48.40
C ALA A 236 25.90 -0.62 -48.92
N GLU A 237 27.07 -0.92 -48.37
CA GLU A 237 28.37 -0.40 -48.80
C GLU A 237 29.15 -1.32 -49.76
N MET A 238 28.62 -2.50 -50.15
CA MET A 238 29.11 -3.35 -51.20
C MET A 238 28.39 -3.09 -52.55
#